data_a42e84e8856c9daab71fa6d3b9ba0f45
#
_entry.id   a42e84e8856c9daab71fa6d3b9ba0f45
#
_cell.length_a   1.000
_cell.length_b   1.000
_cell.length_c   1.000
_cell.angle_alpha   90.00
_cell.angle_beta   90.00
_cell.angle_gamma   90.00
#
_symmetry.space_group_name_H-M   'P 1'
#
loop_
_entity.id
_entity.type
_entity.pdbx_description
1 polymer ?
#
loop_
_entity_poly.entity_id
_entity_poly.type
_entity_poly.pdbx_seq_one_letter_code
_entity_poly.pdbx_strand_id
1 'polypeptide(L)'
;MKQGADTMYKCLCCELETLPVPPEEAIAFICPVCWWENDVFIKSDNEPSDENKGITLNEARANYKKCSIAHPQFITERVDRLDIGWQDLIQRLSKSAKTFEIHCWNEETEFIELALKHGKYKDNTRQLGKVITGNITSDFIDMLIKLPRPTDTEIYYKRTPFFSIFFDNGFSNEHYGTEINFVG
;
A
#
# COMPACT_ATOMS: atom_id res chain seq x y z
N MET A 1 -33.75 11.01 -20.84
CA MET A 1 -32.64 11.89 -20.47
C MET A 1 -31.40 11.03 -20.49
N LYS A 2 -30.47 11.26 -21.43
CA LYS A 2 -29.18 10.55 -21.46
C LYS A 2 -28.34 11.11 -20.30
N GLN A 3 -27.99 10.29 -19.30
CA GLN A 3 -26.95 10.60 -18.35
C GLN A 3 -25.67 10.82 -19.16
N GLY A 4 -25.13 12.05 -19.10
CA GLY A 4 -23.84 12.35 -19.68
C GLY A 4 -22.81 11.44 -18.98
N ALA A 5 -21.96 10.78 -19.75
CA ALA A 5 -20.81 10.11 -19.19
C ALA A 5 -20.00 11.18 -18.44
N ASP A 6 -19.80 10.99 -17.12
CA ASP A 6 -18.98 11.87 -16.30
C ASP A 6 -17.57 11.87 -16.91
N THR A 7 -17.19 12.98 -17.51
CA THR A 7 -15.85 13.13 -18.10
C THR A 7 -14.85 13.19 -16.96
N MET A 8 -14.02 12.16 -16.84
CA MET A 8 -12.93 12.13 -15.88
C MET A 8 -11.66 12.73 -16.50
N TYR A 9 -10.87 13.39 -15.69
CA TYR A 9 -9.63 14.05 -16.10
C TYR A 9 -8.42 13.34 -15.51
N LYS A 10 -7.28 13.49 -16.18
CA LYS A 10 -6.04 12.83 -15.77
C LYS A 10 -5.44 13.48 -14.52
N CYS A 11 -5.09 12.63 -13.56
CA CYS A 11 -4.27 13.04 -12.42
C CYS A 11 -2.89 13.47 -12.91
N LEU A 12 -2.38 14.58 -12.39
CA LEU A 12 -1.06 15.13 -12.78
C LEU A 12 0.10 14.20 -12.41
N CYS A 13 -0.05 13.37 -11.38
CA CYS A 13 1.00 12.45 -10.93
C CYS A 13 0.97 11.10 -11.68
N CYS A 14 -0.14 10.36 -11.62
CA CYS A 14 -0.22 9.00 -12.18
C CYS A 14 -0.74 8.93 -13.61
N GLU A 15 -1.24 10.04 -14.17
CA GLU A 15 -1.81 10.17 -15.52
C GLU A 15 -3.09 9.32 -15.77
N LEU A 16 -3.66 8.71 -14.72
CA LEU A 16 -4.92 7.99 -14.82
C LEU A 16 -6.11 8.96 -14.71
N GLU A 17 -7.20 8.63 -15.35
CA GLU A 17 -8.45 9.40 -15.33
C GLU A 17 -9.15 9.23 -13.99
N THR A 18 -8.81 10.07 -13.01
CA THR A 18 -9.29 9.99 -11.62
C THR A 18 -9.83 11.31 -11.09
N LEU A 19 -9.62 12.43 -11.76
CA LEU A 19 -10.13 13.72 -11.33
C LEU A 19 -11.55 13.95 -11.86
N PRO A 20 -12.50 14.40 -11.02
CA PRO A 20 -13.89 14.63 -11.43
C PRO A 20 -14.06 15.94 -12.23
N VAL A 21 -13.09 16.85 -12.15
CA VAL A 21 -13.04 18.13 -12.85
C VAL A 21 -11.63 18.36 -13.40
N PRO A 22 -11.41 19.33 -14.30
CA PRO A 22 -10.07 19.67 -14.79
C PRO A 22 -9.06 19.89 -13.65
N PRO A 23 -7.78 19.58 -13.83
CA PRO A 23 -6.77 19.70 -12.77
C PRO A 23 -6.73 21.08 -12.11
N GLU A 24 -6.93 22.15 -12.87
CA GLU A 24 -6.97 23.54 -12.38
C GLU A 24 -8.18 23.85 -11.48
N GLU A 25 -9.22 23.02 -11.52
CA GLU A 25 -10.44 23.16 -10.71
C GLU A 25 -10.50 22.12 -9.60
N ALA A 26 -9.70 21.06 -9.66
CA ALA A 26 -9.67 19.96 -8.72
C ALA A 26 -8.86 20.31 -7.44
N ILE A 27 -9.20 21.41 -6.77
CA ILE A 27 -8.50 21.93 -5.61
C ILE A 27 -8.51 20.89 -4.48
N ALA A 28 -7.35 20.56 -3.92
CA ALA A 28 -7.19 19.64 -2.79
C ALA A 28 -7.82 18.24 -3.01
N PHE A 29 -8.05 17.85 -4.27
CA PHE A 29 -8.56 16.52 -4.58
C PHE A 29 -7.43 15.49 -4.43
N ILE A 30 -7.65 14.49 -3.58
CA ILE A 30 -6.70 13.38 -3.41
C ILE A 30 -7.00 12.30 -4.43
N CYS A 31 -6.06 12.04 -5.34
CA CYS A 31 -6.19 10.97 -6.31
C CYS A 31 -6.32 9.61 -5.60
N PRO A 32 -7.40 8.83 -5.85
CA PRO A 32 -7.59 7.53 -5.17
C PRO A 32 -6.58 6.47 -5.61
N VAL A 33 -5.82 6.73 -6.69
CA VAL A 33 -4.83 5.79 -7.20
C VAL A 33 -3.45 6.04 -6.64
N CYS A 34 -2.88 7.23 -6.80
CA CYS A 34 -1.51 7.53 -6.39
C CYS A 34 -1.43 8.32 -5.07
N TRP A 35 -2.54 8.79 -4.55
CA TRP A 35 -2.68 9.60 -3.34
C TRP A 35 -2.02 10.97 -3.41
N TRP A 36 -1.68 11.45 -4.59
CA TRP A 36 -1.30 12.84 -4.81
C TRP A 36 -2.50 13.73 -4.52
N GLU A 37 -2.33 14.72 -3.66
CA GLU A 37 -3.29 15.79 -3.48
C GLU A 37 -3.04 16.87 -4.51
N ASN A 38 -4.04 17.16 -5.34
CA ASN A 38 -3.90 18.10 -6.44
C ASN A 38 -3.75 19.52 -5.90
N ASP A 39 -2.52 20.01 -5.93
CA ASP A 39 -2.14 21.34 -5.48
C ASP A 39 -2.15 22.30 -6.67
N VAL A 40 -3.16 23.14 -6.75
CA VAL A 40 -3.32 24.14 -7.83
C VAL A 40 -2.48 25.38 -7.64
N PHE A 41 -1.78 25.51 -6.51
CA PHE A 41 -0.97 26.69 -6.19
C PHE A 41 0.47 26.56 -6.65
N ILE A 42 0.97 25.35 -6.87
CA ILE A 42 2.31 25.14 -7.45
C ILE A 42 2.34 25.62 -8.90
N LYS A 43 3.41 26.35 -9.27
CA LYS A 43 3.55 26.97 -10.60
C LYS A 43 4.38 26.16 -11.57
N SER A 44 5.04 25.12 -11.09
CA SER A 44 5.83 24.20 -11.91
C SER A 44 5.94 22.82 -11.26
N ASP A 45 6.23 21.81 -12.08
CA ASP A 45 6.43 20.43 -11.64
C ASP A 45 7.66 20.25 -10.71
N ASN A 46 8.52 21.27 -10.58
CA ASN A 46 9.70 21.29 -9.72
C ASN A 46 9.48 22.13 -8.44
N GLU A 47 8.30 22.71 -8.25
CA GLU A 47 7.97 23.45 -7.04
C GLU A 47 7.50 22.47 -5.96
N PRO A 48 8.04 22.56 -4.72
CA PRO A 48 7.57 21.76 -3.61
C PRO A 48 6.11 22.05 -3.28
N SER A 49 5.32 21.01 -3.07
CA SER A 49 3.91 21.11 -2.67
C SER A 49 3.80 20.91 -1.16
N ASP A 50 3.28 21.90 -0.46
CA ASP A 50 3.05 21.80 0.99
C ASP A 50 1.99 20.73 1.31
N GLU A 51 0.96 20.58 0.47
CA GLU A 51 -0.09 19.57 0.61
C GLU A 51 0.48 18.13 0.44
N ASN A 52 1.64 18.00 -0.20
CA ASN A 52 2.28 16.73 -0.48
C ASN A 52 3.62 16.55 0.23
N LYS A 53 3.76 17.04 1.46
CA LYS A 53 4.97 16.88 2.30
C LYS A 53 6.21 17.55 1.72
N GLY A 54 6.05 18.59 0.95
CA GLY A 54 7.15 19.33 0.34
C GLY A 54 7.82 18.63 -0.83
N ILE A 55 7.28 17.50 -1.32
CA ILE A 55 7.80 16.90 -2.55
C ILE A 55 7.27 17.64 -3.78
N THR A 56 8.05 17.59 -4.84
CA THR A 56 7.68 18.12 -6.16
C THR A 56 6.81 17.10 -6.92
N LEU A 57 6.06 17.57 -7.92
CA LEU A 57 5.28 16.68 -8.78
C LEU A 57 6.19 15.71 -9.55
N ASN A 58 7.40 16.12 -9.94
CA ASN A 58 8.36 15.24 -10.59
C ASN A 58 8.85 14.11 -9.67
N GLU A 59 9.10 14.40 -8.38
CA GLU A 59 9.41 13.37 -7.39
C GLU A 59 8.22 12.43 -7.15
N ALA A 60 7.00 12.96 -7.07
CA ALA A 60 5.78 12.18 -6.95
C ALA A 60 5.60 11.20 -8.11
N ARG A 61 5.84 11.65 -9.36
CA ARG A 61 5.82 10.78 -10.55
C ARG A 61 6.90 9.68 -10.51
N ALA A 62 8.10 10.02 -10.03
CA ALA A 62 9.17 9.05 -9.86
C ALA A 62 8.82 8.00 -8.80
N ASN A 63 8.28 8.43 -7.66
CA ASN A 63 7.78 7.54 -6.61
C ASN A 63 6.65 6.65 -7.12
N TYR A 64 5.68 7.21 -7.84
CA TYR A 64 4.57 6.45 -8.40
C TYR A 64 5.05 5.33 -9.35
N LYS A 65 6.04 5.59 -10.18
CA LYS A 65 6.68 4.56 -11.03
C LYS A 65 7.35 3.46 -10.22
N LYS A 66 7.93 3.81 -9.07
CA LYS A 66 8.66 2.89 -8.19
C LYS A 66 7.72 2.05 -7.30
N CYS A 67 6.71 2.66 -6.69
CA CYS A 67 5.89 2.02 -5.67
C CYS A 67 4.37 2.26 -5.80
N SER A 68 3.91 2.82 -6.92
CA SER A 68 2.50 3.11 -7.20
C SER A 68 1.83 4.12 -6.25
N ILE A 69 2.63 4.91 -5.53
CA ILE A 69 2.18 5.95 -4.59
C ILE A 69 3.03 7.21 -4.79
N ALA A 70 2.43 8.38 -4.70
CA ALA A 70 3.11 9.66 -4.89
C ALA A 70 4.16 9.94 -3.81
N HIS A 71 3.89 9.57 -2.56
CA HIS A 71 4.84 9.66 -1.46
C HIS A 71 4.66 8.49 -0.49
N PRO A 72 5.74 7.79 -0.09
CA PRO A 72 5.66 6.63 0.80
C PRO A 72 4.92 6.90 2.13
N GLN A 73 5.12 8.07 2.74
CA GLN A 73 4.44 8.46 3.99
C GLN A 73 2.92 8.56 3.85
N PHE A 74 2.38 8.70 2.63
CA PHE A 74 0.92 8.71 2.43
C PHE A 74 0.26 7.39 2.78
N ILE A 75 1.02 6.29 2.84
CA ILE A 75 0.51 4.99 3.27
C ILE A 75 -0.08 5.08 4.67
N THR A 76 0.61 5.73 5.61
CA THR A 76 0.15 5.85 7.00
C THR A 76 -0.93 6.91 7.17
N GLU A 77 -0.89 7.98 6.38
CA GLU A 77 -1.75 9.15 6.59
C GLU A 77 -3.04 9.13 5.78
N ARG A 78 -3.02 8.51 4.60
CA ARG A 78 -4.14 8.57 3.63
C ARG A 78 -4.90 7.27 3.45
N VAL A 79 -4.37 6.14 3.94
CA VAL A 79 -5.09 4.85 3.89
C VAL A 79 -6.45 4.94 4.57
N ASP A 80 -6.49 5.50 5.77
CA ASP A 80 -7.76 5.62 6.52
C ASP A 80 -8.68 6.69 5.91
N ARG A 81 -8.13 7.78 5.38
CA ARG A 81 -8.92 8.85 4.73
C ARG A 81 -9.58 8.40 3.43
N LEU A 82 -8.95 7.49 2.70
CA LEU A 82 -9.42 6.99 1.41
C LEU A 82 -10.16 5.65 1.53
N ASP A 83 -10.35 5.15 2.76
CA ASP A 83 -10.97 3.84 3.04
C ASP A 83 -10.36 2.70 2.21
N ILE A 84 -9.03 2.74 2.06
CA ILE A 84 -8.30 1.75 1.28
C ILE A 84 -8.17 0.47 2.09
N GLY A 85 -8.75 -0.60 1.59
CA GLY A 85 -8.63 -1.92 2.18
C GLY A 85 -7.19 -2.45 2.17
N TRP A 86 -6.85 -3.29 3.16
CA TRP A 86 -5.55 -3.96 3.23
C TRP A 86 -5.22 -4.73 1.94
N GLN A 87 -6.21 -5.35 1.33
CA GLN A 87 -6.09 -6.09 0.08
C GLN A 87 -5.62 -5.22 -1.08
N ASP A 88 -6.22 -4.03 -1.23
CA ASP A 88 -5.83 -3.06 -2.26
C ASP A 88 -4.40 -2.56 -2.05
N LEU A 89 -4.02 -2.33 -0.78
CA LEU A 89 -2.69 -1.91 -0.41
C LEU A 89 -1.64 -2.97 -0.81
N ILE A 90 -1.86 -4.23 -0.44
CA ILE A 90 -0.98 -5.35 -0.81
C ILE A 90 -0.87 -5.49 -2.32
N GLN A 91 -1.99 -5.43 -3.05
CA GLN A 91 -2.00 -5.54 -4.50
C GLN A 91 -1.19 -4.43 -5.19
N ARG A 92 -1.20 -3.23 -4.64
CA ARG A 92 -0.43 -2.09 -5.18
C ARG A 92 1.06 -2.22 -4.88
N LEU A 93 1.40 -2.49 -3.62
CA LEU A 93 2.78 -2.45 -3.15
C LEU A 93 3.59 -3.67 -3.58
N SER A 94 2.95 -4.81 -3.80
CA SER A 94 3.61 -6.00 -4.32
C SER A 94 4.12 -5.86 -5.75
N LYS A 95 3.59 -4.91 -6.55
CA LYS A 95 3.99 -4.74 -7.97
C LYS A 95 5.48 -4.42 -8.17
N SER A 96 6.09 -3.71 -7.23
CA SER A 96 7.51 -3.34 -7.28
C SER A 96 8.41 -4.22 -6.42
N ALA A 97 7.85 -5.19 -5.71
CA ALA A 97 8.58 -6.09 -4.84
C ALA A 97 8.86 -7.44 -5.51
N LYS A 98 9.94 -8.10 -5.11
CA LYS A 98 10.38 -9.40 -5.63
C LYS A 98 10.31 -10.49 -4.58
N THR A 99 10.58 -10.14 -3.32
CA THR A 99 10.63 -11.07 -2.21
C THR A 99 9.82 -10.59 -1.03
N PHE A 100 9.38 -11.55 -0.24
CA PHE A 100 8.68 -11.27 1.02
C PHE A 100 9.37 -11.94 2.21
N GLU A 101 9.14 -11.39 3.39
CA GLU A 101 9.43 -12.00 4.67
C GLU A 101 8.19 -11.85 5.56
N ILE A 102 7.71 -12.96 6.12
CA ILE A 102 6.56 -12.99 7.04
C ILE A 102 7.04 -13.46 8.40
N HIS A 103 6.63 -12.74 9.44
CA HIS A 103 6.84 -13.11 10.83
C HIS A 103 5.53 -13.59 11.43
N CYS A 104 5.56 -14.76 12.05
CA CYS A 104 4.44 -15.38 12.75
C CYS A 104 4.82 -15.72 14.19
N TRP A 105 3.86 -15.68 15.09
CA TRP A 105 3.98 -16.38 16.37
C TRP A 105 3.82 -17.90 16.17
N ASN A 106 4.33 -18.69 17.08
CA ASN A 106 4.26 -20.16 16.96
C ASN A 106 2.82 -20.69 16.93
N GLU A 107 1.89 -19.95 17.51
CA GLU A 107 0.46 -20.29 17.63
C GLU A 107 -0.31 -20.05 16.32
N GLU A 108 0.23 -19.28 15.37
CA GLU A 108 -0.39 -18.96 14.08
C GLU A 108 -0.21 -20.10 13.07
N THR A 109 -0.46 -21.33 13.50
CA THR A 109 -0.13 -22.56 12.77
C THR A 109 -0.81 -22.67 11.42
N GLU A 110 -2.09 -22.30 11.32
CA GLU A 110 -2.85 -22.35 10.06
C GLU A 110 -2.25 -21.42 9.00
N PHE A 111 -1.86 -20.22 9.42
CA PHE A 111 -1.23 -19.28 8.50
C PHE A 111 0.20 -19.68 8.16
N ILE A 112 0.97 -20.22 9.11
CA ILE A 112 2.32 -20.75 8.87
C ILE A 112 2.28 -21.83 7.77
N GLU A 113 1.35 -22.81 7.86
CA GLU A 113 1.19 -23.85 6.85
C GLU A 113 0.82 -23.28 5.48
N LEU A 114 -0.03 -22.24 5.46
CA LEU A 114 -0.41 -21.57 4.23
C LEU A 114 0.76 -20.83 3.59
N ALA A 115 1.52 -20.06 4.37
CA ALA A 115 2.67 -19.30 3.90
C ALA A 115 3.80 -20.20 3.39
N LEU A 116 4.00 -21.39 4.00
CA LEU A 116 5.00 -22.37 3.57
C LEU A 116 4.71 -22.98 2.18
N LYS A 117 3.50 -22.86 1.64
CA LYS A 117 3.22 -23.23 0.25
C LYS A 117 3.87 -22.29 -0.77
N HIS A 118 4.23 -21.08 -0.32
CA HIS A 118 4.80 -20.02 -1.16
C HIS A 118 6.25 -19.66 -0.78
N GLY A 119 6.74 -20.20 0.33
CA GLY A 119 8.07 -19.90 0.84
C GLY A 119 8.68 -21.01 1.68
N LYS A 120 9.71 -20.67 2.39
CA LYS A 120 10.44 -21.58 3.29
C LYS A 120 10.80 -20.88 4.59
N TYR A 121 11.04 -21.66 5.64
CA TYR A 121 11.62 -21.10 6.85
C TYR A 121 12.95 -20.42 6.58
N LYS A 122 13.10 -19.24 7.20
CA LYS A 122 14.38 -18.56 7.32
C LYS A 122 14.99 -18.90 8.67
N ASP A 123 16.25 -19.29 8.67
CA ASP A 123 16.98 -19.47 9.93
C ASP A 123 16.97 -18.16 10.72
N ASN A 124 16.42 -18.20 11.90
CA ASN A 124 16.32 -17.05 12.78
C ASN A 124 16.56 -17.45 14.23
N THR A 125 16.94 -16.47 15.04
CA THR A 125 17.15 -16.62 16.48
C THR A 125 15.89 -16.36 17.32
N ARG A 126 14.72 -16.20 16.69
CA ARG A 126 13.47 -15.94 17.42
C ARG A 126 12.99 -17.22 18.10
N GLN A 127 12.95 -17.20 19.42
CA GLN A 127 12.51 -18.36 20.22
C GLN A 127 11.00 -18.59 20.15
N LEU A 128 10.21 -17.52 20.01
CA LEU A 128 8.74 -17.56 20.12
C LEU A 128 8.03 -17.36 18.77
N GLY A 129 8.74 -17.37 17.65
CA GLY A 129 8.14 -17.11 16.34
C GLY A 129 8.84 -17.81 15.20
N LYS A 130 8.16 -17.83 14.05
CA LYS A 130 8.66 -18.34 12.78
C LYS A 130 8.83 -17.19 11.80
N VAL A 131 9.89 -17.29 11.00
CA VAL A 131 10.09 -16.40 9.85
C VAL A 131 10.04 -17.21 8.57
N ILE A 132 9.22 -16.78 7.64
CA ILE A 132 9.03 -17.42 6.34
C ILE A 132 9.41 -16.40 5.27
N THR A 133 10.24 -16.80 4.33
CA THR A 133 10.64 -15.96 3.20
C THR A 133 10.42 -16.67 1.88
N GLY A 134 10.12 -15.91 0.84
CA GLY A 134 9.88 -16.43 -0.49
C GLY A 134 9.87 -15.34 -1.56
N ASN A 135 9.61 -15.76 -2.80
CA ASN A 135 9.43 -14.84 -3.90
C ASN A 135 7.97 -14.38 -3.97
N ILE A 136 7.77 -13.13 -4.34
CA ILE A 136 6.43 -12.60 -4.64
C ILE A 136 6.00 -13.16 -6.01
N THR A 137 4.93 -13.94 -5.99
CA THR A 137 4.28 -14.51 -7.17
C THR A 137 2.81 -14.10 -7.20
N SER A 138 2.14 -14.23 -8.35
CA SER A 138 0.70 -14.01 -8.45
C SER A 138 -0.08 -14.84 -7.42
N ASP A 139 0.27 -16.13 -7.29
CA ASP A 139 -0.41 -17.05 -6.38
C ASP A 139 -0.23 -16.64 -4.90
N PHE A 140 0.97 -16.12 -4.54
CA PHE A 140 1.22 -15.60 -3.20
C PHE A 140 0.37 -14.36 -2.92
N ILE A 141 0.28 -13.43 -3.86
CA ILE A 141 -0.54 -12.22 -3.71
C ILE A 141 -2.03 -12.58 -3.68
N ASP A 142 -2.47 -13.48 -4.53
CA ASP A 142 -3.84 -13.98 -4.53
C ASP A 142 -4.22 -14.64 -3.19
N MET A 143 -3.29 -15.39 -2.60
CA MET A 143 -3.46 -15.95 -1.26
C MET A 143 -3.64 -14.85 -0.23
N LEU A 144 -2.77 -13.86 -0.19
CA LEU A 144 -2.86 -12.74 0.76
C LEU A 144 -4.17 -11.96 0.64
N ILE A 145 -4.60 -11.66 -0.58
CA ILE A 145 -5.84 -10.90 -0.85
C ILE A 145 -7.10 -11.67 -0.38
N LYS A 146 -7.07 -13.00 -0.46
CA LYS A 146 -8.17 -13.87 -0.06
C LYS A 146 -8.22 -14.19 1.43
N LEU A 147 -7.23 -13.75 2.22
CA LEU A 147 -7.24 -13.99 3.66
C LEU A 147 -8.47 -13.37 4.31
N PRO A 148 -9.18 -14.13 5.13
CA PRO A 148 -10.27 -13.58 5.91
C PRO A 148 -9.71 -12.58 6.94
N ARG A 149 -10.47 -11.50 7.19
CA ARG A 149 -10.15 -10.61 8.29
C ARG A 149 -10.35 -11.36 9.62
N PRO A 150 -9.38 -11.30 10.56
CA PRO A 150 -9.55 -11.89 11.87
C PRO A 150 -10.80 -11.37 12.57
N THR A 151 -11.52 -12.26 13.26
CA THR A 151 -12.73 -11.93 14.01
C THR A 151 -12.46 -11.72 15.50
N ASP A 152 -11.32 -12.22 16.01
CA ASP A 152 -10.85 -12.05 17.39
C ASP A 152 -10.15 -10.69 17.59
N THR A 153 -10.92 -9.61 17.61
CA THR A 153 -10.38 -8.25 17.67
C THR A 153 -10.43 -7.65 19.08
N GLU A 154 -10.61 -8.46 20.12
CA GLU A 154 -10.84 -7.97 21.49
C GLU A 154 -9.69 -7.13 22.06
N ILE A 155 -8.44 -7.38 21.62
CA ILE A 155 -7.28 -6.64 22.14
C ILE A 155 -6.64 -5.73 21.07
N TYR A 156 -6.73 -6.12 19.77
CA TYR A 156 -6.16 -5.38 18.66
C TYR A 156 -7.10 -5.40 17.47
N TYR A 157 -7.22 -4.29 16.75
CA TYR A 157 -7.91 -4.25 15.46
C TYR A 157 -7.08 -4.97 14.39
N LYS A 158 -6.91 -6.29 14.55
CA LYS A 158 -6.16 -7.13 13.61
C LYS A 158 -6.74 -7.00 12.20
N ARG A 159 -5.89 -6.69 11.24
CA ARG A 159 -6.22 -6.68 9.81
C ARG A 159 -5.73 -7.96 9.12
N THR A 160 -4.74 -8.63 9.72
CA THR A 160 -4.09 -9.84 9.19
C THR A 160 -4.09 -10.96 10.23
N PRO A 161 -4.14 -12.24 9.78
CA PRO A 161 -4.05 -13.40 10.66
C PRO A 161 -2.60 -13.75 11.05
N PHE A 162 -1.63 -12.91 10.73
CA PHE A 162 -0.20 -13.08 11.03
C PHE A 162 0.38 -11.79 11.58
N PHE A 163 1.51 -11.91 12.29
CA PHE A 163 2.07 -10.79 13.04
C PHE A 163 2.62 -9.67 12.15
N SER A 164 3.50 -9.98 11.16
CA SER A 164 4.09 -8.95 10.29
C SER A 164 4.46 -9.49 8.91
N ILE A 165 4.48 -8.60 7.91
CA ILE A 165 4.99 -8.87 6.56
C ILE A 165 5.89 -7.73 6.11
N PHE A 166 6.96 -8.08 5.41
CA PHE A 166 7.95 -7.17 4.84
C PHE A 166 8.17 -7.51 3.37
N PHE A 167 8.28 -6.49 2.54
CA PHE A 167 8.68 -6.63 1.14
C PHE A 167 10.06 -5.99 0.93
N ASP A 168 10.82 -6.50 -0.03
CA ASP A 168 12.17 -5.99 -0.36
C ASP A 168 12.17 -4.61 -1.00
N ASN A 169 11.02 -4.03 -1.32
CA ASN A 169 10.86 -2.66 -1.79
C ASN A 169 10.74 -1.64 -0.64
N GLY A 170 10.89 -2.06 0.61
CA GLY A 170 10.79 -1.21 1.81
C GLY A 170 9.42 -1.14 2.45
N PHE A 171 8.41 -1.83 1.91
CA PHE A 171 7.11 -1.95 2.57
C PHE A 171 7.19 -2.88 3.77
N SER A 172 6.59 -2.46 4.89
CA SER A 172 6.25 -3.35 6.00
C SER A 172 4.82 -3.09 6.50
N ASN A 173 4.22 -4.16 6.96
CA ASN A 173 2.95 -4.14 7.66
C ASN A 173 3.09 -5.00 8.92
N GLU A 174 3.08 -4.34 10.08
CA GLU A 174 3.46 -4.94 11.36
C GLU A 174 2.29 -4.96 12.34
N HIS A 175 2.47 -5.68 13.45
CA HIS A 175 1.49 -5.79 14.53
C HIS A 175 0.07 -6.10 14.03
N TYR A 176 -0.05 -7.21 13.29
CA TYR A 176 -1.34 -7.67 12.71
C TYR A 176 -1.99 -6.67 11.76
N GLY A 177 -1.19 -5.90 11.05
CA GLY A 177 -1.69 -4.94 10.08
C GLY A 177 -2.04 -3.57 10.64
N THR A 178 -1.76 -3.31 11.93
CA THR A 178 -2.05 -2.02 12.58
C THR A 178 -0.99 -0.96 12.30
N GLU A 179 0.24 -1.38 11.99
CA GLU A 179 1.34 -0.50 11.64
C GLU A 179 1.77 -0.74 10.19
N ILE A 180 1.66 0.29 9.37
CA ILE A 180 2.04 0.24 7.96
C ILE A 180 3.16 1.24 7.74
N ASN A 181 4.31 0.75 7.22
CA ASN A 181 5.46 1.57 6.95
C ASN A 181 5.95 1.36 5.52
N PHE A 182 6.63 2.37 4.98
CA PHE A 182 7.35 2.27 3.72
C PHE A 182 8.65 3.07 3.84
N VAL A 183 9.78 2.37 3.80
CA VAL A 183 11.12 2.96 3.79
C VAL A 183 11.63 2.85 2.36
N GLY A 184 11.45 3.93 1.60
CA GLY A 184 11.85 4.02 0.19
C GLY A 184 13.26 4.55 -0.02
#